data_12ab9829ba8a4d04bcca1e2671ab467f
#
_entry.id   12ab9829ba8a4d04bcca1e2671ab467f
#
_cell.length_a   1.000
_cell.length_b   1.000
_cell.length_c   1.000
_cell.angle_alpha   90.00
_cell.angle_beta   90.00
_cell.angle_gamma   90.00
#
_symmetry.space_group_name_H-M   'P 1'
#
loop_
_entity.id
_entity.type
_entity.pdbx_description
1 polymer ?
#
loop_
_entity_poly.entity_id
_entity_poly.type
_entity_poly.pdbx_seq_one_letter_code
_entity_poly.pdbx_strand_id
1 'polypeptide(L)'
;MARKKEEKSKILEITDPIINEPLKVAVLPREKLEVARFQRKPSKAHIRMLSLSIERLGFLVPLVVYPENDKYIIIDGQHRFLAGEALGMNEFLSVIVPPHLGTKMINLNIEKQPNIREKAYVAYNLYSYLLEEKPDLKESDSEVEESVELPYFITLGFAYQKVEKFHGSAFEPIISKCDNYLDLSLKEAKEIREKRGSLIVEIDNIVTDLINKMKERELPLHPFIRKDILSHVNPLKGRGKRGEFDEVFESIKEELITYQKNPQKLEEIRSEEVV
;
A
#
# COMPACT_ATOMS: atom_id res chain seq x y z
N MET A 1 37.08 -34.80 -15.42
CA MET A 1 36.59 -33.74 -16.34
C MET A 1 35.13 -33.98 -16.63
N ALA A 2 34.27 -33.33 -15.89
CA ALA A 2 32.80 -33.40 -16.09
C ALA A 2 32.42 -32.29 -17.07
N ARG A 3 31.91 -32.71 -18.26
CA ARG A 3 31.30 -31.78 -19.22
C ARG A 3 30.10 -31.12 -18.59
N LYS A 4 30.17 -29.82 -18.24
CA LYS A 4 29.01 -28.96 -18.02
C LYS A 4 28.14 -29.03 -19.29
N LYS A 5 27.00 -29.70 -19.22
CA LYS A 5 25.94 -29.54 -20.19
C LYS A 5 25.46 -28.10 -20.11
N GLU A 6 25.74 -27.31 -21.13
CA GLU A 6 24.98 -26.09 -21.39
C GLU A 6 23.52 -26.49 -21.65
N GLU A 7 22.70 -26.47 -20.61
CA GLU A 7 21.24 -26.48 -20.79
C GLU A 7 20.87 -25.15 -21.47
N LYS A 8 20.66 -25.23 -22.80
CA LYS A 8 20.01 -24.14 -23.52
C LYS A 8 18.73 -23.80 -22.80
N SER A 9 18.63 -22.59 -22.20
CA SER A 9 17.41 -22.09 -21.60
C SER A 9 16.27 -22.28 -22.59
N LYS A 10 15.24 -23.06 -22.22
CA LYS A 10 14.06 -23.26 -23.07
C LYS A 10 13.37 -21.92 -23.21
N ILE A 11 13.41 -21.32 -24.38
CA ILE A 11 12.66 -20.12 -24.72
C ILE A 11 11.32 -20.59 -25.27
N LEU A 12 10.24 -20.21 -24.62
CA LEU A 12 8.89 -20.36 -25.12
C LEU A 12 8.50 -19.09 -25.86
N GLU A 13 8.14 -19.20 -27.13
CA GLU A 13 7.66 -18.10 -27.94
C GLU A 13 6.14 -18.17 -28.07
N ILE A 14 5.48 -17.07 -27.75
CA ILE A 14 4.02 -16.90 -27.86
C ILE A 14 3.72 -15.60 -28.61
N THR A 15 2.58 -15.54 -29.25
CA THR A 15 2.12 -14.32 -29.92
C THR A 15 1.05 -13.65 -29.06
N ASP A 16 1.18 -12.35 -28.85
CA ASP A 16 0.14 -11.59 -28.15
C ASP A 16 -1.15 -11.60 -28.97
N PRO A 17 -2.31 -11.98 -28.39
CA PRO A 17 -3.54 -12.19 -29.14
C PRO A 17 -4.21 -10.88 -29.63
N ILE A 18 -3.78 -9.71 -29.13
CA ILE A 18 -4.36 -8.41 -29.49
C ILE A 18 -3.52 -7.70 -30.54
N ILE A 19 -2.21 -7.56 -30.26
CA ILE A 19 -1.31 -6.79 -31.14
C ILE A 19 -0.49 -7.67 -32.09
N ASN A 20 -0.60 -9.01 -31.98
CA ASN A 20 0.14 -10.01 -32.77
C ASN A 20 1.67 -9.88 -32.71
N GLU A 21 2.20 -9.31 -31.63
CA GLU A 21 3.65 -9.20 -31.41
C GLU A 21 4.20 -10.46 -30.74
N PRO A 22 5.46 -10.85 -31.07
CA PRO A 22 6.09 -12.01 -30.44
C PRO A 22 6.51 -11.69 -29.01
N LEU A 23 6.10 -12.52 -28.06
CA LEU A 23 6.56 -12.52 -26.68
C LEU A 23 7.37 -13.78 -26.43
N LYS A 24 8.47 -13.67 -25.67
CA LYS A 24 9.29 -14.81 -25.29
C LYS A 24 9.31 -14.98 -23.79
N VAL A 25 9.09 -16.20 -23.32
CA VAL A 25 9.22 -16.56 -21.91
C VAL A 25 10.50 -17.37 -21.72
N ALA A 26 11.37 -16.92 -20.85
CA ALA A 26 12.65 -17.55 -20.60
C ALA A 26 13.12 -17.36 -19.16
N VAL A 27 13.99 -18.25 -18.70
CA VAL A 27 14.75 -18.05 -17.46
C VAL A 27 16.04 -17.36 -17.83
N LEU A 28 16.23 -16.15 -17.32
CA LEU A 28 17.38 -15.31 -17.62
C LEU A 28 18.35 -15.26 -16.44
N PRO A 29 19.68 -15.34 -16.72
CA PRO A 29 20.67 -15.22 -15.67
C PRO A 29 20.74 -13.80 -15.13
N ARG A 30 20.97 -13.68 -13.82
CA ARG A 30 21.00 -12.41 -13.07
C ARG A 30 21.95 -11.38 -13.69
N GLU A 31 23.11 -11.80 -14.14
CA GLU A 31 24.14 -10.93 -14.72
C GLU A 31 23.71 -10.26 -16.03
N LYS A 32 22.69 -10.78 -16.68
CA LYS A 32 22.10 -10.19 -17.89
C LYS A 32 20.93 -9.23 -17.60
N LEU A 33 20.48 -9.15 -16.37
CA LEU A 33 19.35 -8.31 -15.98
C LEU A 33 19.84 -6.98 -15.41
N GLU A 34 19.23 -5.89 -15.85
CA GLU A 34 19.50 -4.53 -15.39
C GLU A 34 18.20 -3.80 -15.15
N VAL A 35 18.12 -3.05 -14.04
CA VAL A 35 16.95 -2.23 -13.71
C VAL A 35 16.96 -0.96 -14.55
N ALA A 36 15.83 -0.58 -15.11
CA ALA A 36 15.71 0.64 -15.90
C ALA A 36 16.06 1.89 -15.06
N ARG A 37 16.84 2.81 -15.66
CA ARG A 37 17.42 3.99 -14.97
C ARG A 37 16.39 4.95 -14.36
N PHE A 38 15.16 4.95 -14.86
CA PHE A 38 14.10 5.87 -14.44
C PHE A 38 13.11 5.25 -13.44
N GLN A 39 13.41 4.06 -12.90
CA GLN A 39 12.57 3.44 -11.90
C GLN A 39 12.74 4.11 -10.53
N ARG A 40 11.66 4.14 -9.75
CA ARG A 40 11.63 4.76 -8.41
C ARG A 40 12.57 4.04 -7.43
N LYS A 41 12.99 4.73 -6.38
CA LYS A 41 13.73 4.10 -5.29
C LYS A 41 12.88 2.97 -4.68
N PRO A 42 13.41 1.74 -4.60
CA PRO A 42 12.66 0.60 -4.11
C PRO A 42 12.39 0.70 -2.61
N SER A 43 11.19 0.28 -2.20
CA SER A 43 10.81 0.18 -0.79
C SER A 43 11.45 -1.05 -0.15
N LYS A 44 12.25 -0.86 0.91
CA LYS A 44 12.88 -1.95 1.66
C LYS A 44 11.85 -2.87 2.32
N ALA A 45 10.74 -2.31 2.83
CA ALA A 45 9.65 -3.08 3.43
C ALA A 45 8.99 -4.00 2.40
N HIS A 46 8.68 -3.45 1.20
CA HIS A 46 8.08 -4.22 0.12
C HIS A 46 9.01 -5.34 -0.40
N ILE A 47 10.33 -5.08 -0.50
CA ILE A 47 11.31 -6.11 -0.87
C ILE A 47 11.29 -7.24 0.15
N ARG A 48 11.29 -6.92 1.46
CA ARG A 48 11.26 -7.94 2.52
C ARG A 48 10.00 -8.81 2.44
N MET A 49 8.84 -8.22 2.24
CA MET A 49 7.56 -8.94 2.07
C MET A 49 7.60 -9.87 0.85
N LEU A 50 8.10 -9.37 -0.27
CA LEU A 50 8.25 -10.18 -1.49
C LEU A 50 9.28 -11.29 -1.31
N SER A 51 10.38 -11.07 -0.56
CA SER A 51 11.36 -12.14 -0.27
C SER A 51 10.70 -13.30 0.48
N LEU A 52 9.91 -13.02 1.52
CA LEU A 52 9.16 -14.03 2.26
C LEU A 52 8.16 -14.77 1.36
N SER A 53 7.45 -14.04 0.50
CA SER A 53 6.52 -14.65 -0.45
C SER A 53 7.23 -15.54 -1.46
N ILE A 54 8.33 -15.08 -2.04
CA ILE A 54 9.12 -15.86 -3.01
C ILE A 54 9.75 -17.10 -2.36
N GLU A 55 10.22 -16.99 -1.14
CA GLU A 55 10.78 -18.12 -0.39
C GLU A 55 9.74 -19.23 -0.16
N ARG A 56 8.48 -18.88 0.09
CA ARG A 56 7.40 -19.84 0.38
C ARG A 56 6.70 -20.37 -0.86
N LEU A 57 6.41 -19.48 -1.80
CA LEU A 57 5.55 -19.80 -2.96
C LEU A 57 6.36 -20.00 -4.26
N GLY A 58 7.63 -19.64 -4.27
CA GLY A 58 8.45 -19.59 -5.47
C GLY A 58 8.29 -18.29 -6.27
N PHE A 59 9.11 -18.13 -7.31
CA PHE A 59 9.10 -16.97 -8.20
C PHE A 59 8.02 -17.15 -9.28
N LEU A 60 6.74 -16.99 -8.88
CA LEU A 60 5.57 -17.31 -9.73
C LEU A 60 5.25 -16.24 -10.79
N VAL A 61 5.54 -14.98 -10.48
CA VAL A 61 5.22 -13.86 -11.38
C VAL A 61 6.49 -13.42 -12.09
N PRO A 62 6.59 -13.59 -13.43
CA PRO A 62 7.80 -13.28 -14.17
C PRO A 62 8.12 -11.78 -14.16
N LEU A 63 9.40 -11.45 -14.38
CA LEU A 63 9.82 -10.10 -14.72
C LEU A 63 9.37 -9.78 -16.15
N VAL A 64 9.10 -8.51 -16.45
CA VAL A 64 8.93 -8.07 -17.84
C VAL A 64 10.16 -7.28 -18.25
N VAL A 65 10.78 -7.70 -19.33
CA VAL A 65 12.07 -7.15 -19.77
C VAL A 65 12.08 -6.92 -21.28
N TYR A 66 12.92 -6.02 -21.75
CA TYR A 66 13.24 -5.91 -23.18
C TYR A 66 14.76 -6.00 -23.41
N PRO A 67 15.22 -6.53 -24.54
CA PRO A 67 16.63 -6.61 -24.86
C PRO A 67 17.18 -5.21 -25.24
N GLU A 68 18.32 -4.85 -24.65
CA GLU A 68 19.08 -3.65 -24.98
C GLU A 68 20.56 -4.00 -24.92
N ASN A 69 21.26 -3.93 -26.06
CA ASN A 69 22.63 -4.40 -26.20
C ASN A 69 22.76 -5.86 -25.73
N ASP A 70 23.72 -6.17 -24.84
CA ASP A 70 23.92 -7.50 -24.28
C ASP A 70 23.14 -7.78 -22.98
N LYS A 71 22.22 -6.89 -22.60
CA LYS A 71 21.43 -6.95 -21.37
C LYS A 71 19.94 -7.02 -21.66
N TYR A 72 19.19 -7.32 -20.60
CA TYR A 72 17.74 -7.23 -20.56
C TYR A 72 17.35 -6.18 -19.52
N ILE A 73 16.66 -5.15 -19.96
CA ILE A 73 16.23 -4.06 -19.09
C ILE A 73 14.90 -4.44 -18.46
N ILE A 74 14.85 -4.43 -17.13
CA ILE A 74 13.65 -4.72 -16.35
C ILE A 74 12.74 -3.50 -16.40
N ILE A 75 11.56 -3.65 -16.98
CA ILE A 75 10.51 -2.62 -17.05
C ILE A 75 9.40 -2.84 -16.02
N ASP A 76 9.13 -4.09 -15.65
CA ASP A 76 8.26 -4.43 -14.51
C ASP A 76 8.90 -5.54 -13.67
N GLY A 77 8.64 -5.47 -12.35
CA GLY A 77 9.10 -6.45 -11.37
C GLY A 77 10.41 -6.09 -10.67
N GLN A 78 10.83 -4.83 -10.64
CA GLN A 78 12.05 -4.39 -9.92
C GLN A 78 12.09 -4.90 -8.47
N HIS A 79 10.99 -4.77 -7.71
CA HIS A 79 10.95 -5.23 -6.33
C HIS A 79 11.08 -6.76 -6.21
N ARG A 80 10.48 -7.52 -7.16
CA ARG A 80 10.62 -8.97 -7.25
C ARG A 80 12.05 -9.38 -7.59
N PHE A 81 12.69 -8.66 -8.51
CA PHE A 81 14.10 -8.86 -8.85
C PHE A 81 14.99 -8.65 -7.63
N LEU A 82 14.86 -7.51 -6.93
CA LEU A 82 15.65 -7.21 -5.72
C LEU A 82 15.36 -8.17 -4.57
N ALA A 83 14.12 -8.66 -4.44
CA ALA A 83 13.76 -9.67 -3.46
C ALA A 83 14.43 -11.02 -3.78
N GLY A 84 14.44 -11.43 -5.05
CA GLY A 84 15.16 -12.62 -5.51
C GLY A 84 16.67 -12.51 -5.33
N GLU A 85 17.27 -11.34 -5.61
CA GLU A 85 18.68 -11.09 -5.33
C GLU A 85 19.00 -11.24 -3.82
N ALA A 86 18.14 -10.71 -2.94
CA ALA A 86 18.27 -10.85 -1.49
C ALA A 86 18.21 -12.31 -1.03
N LEU A 87 17.50 -13.17 -1.76
CA LEU A 87 17.43 -14.63 -1.54
C LEU A 87 18.57 -15.40 -2.23
N GLY A 88 19.47 -14.73 -2.93
CA GLY A 88 20.60 -15.36 -3.64
C GLY A 88 20.20 -16.05 -4.95
N MET A 89 19.08 -15.68 -5.57
CA MET A 89 18.68 -16.21 -6.87
C MET A 89 19.64 -15.76 -7.97
N ASN A 90 20.07 -16.69 -8.80
CA ASN A 90 20.98 -16.44 -9.94
C ASN A 90 20.25 -16.44 -11.29
N GLU A 91 18.99 -16.83 -11.31
CA GLU A 91 18.18 -16.94 -12.53
C GLU A 91 16.75 -16.47 -12.24
N PHE A 92 16.13 -15.80 -13.22
CA PHE A 92 14.83 -15.16 -13.07
C PHE A 92 13.92 -15.50 -14.25
N LEU A 93 12.72 -16.01 -13.93
CA LEU A 93 11.67 -16.19 -14.92
C LEU A 93 11.27 -14.80 -15.47
N SER A 94 11.28 -14.68 -16.79
CA SER A 94 11.08 -13.39 -17.46
C SER A 94 10.25 -13.53 -18.72
N VAL A 95 9.41 -12.52 -18.98
CA VAL A 95 8.75 -12.29 -20.26
C VAL A 95 9.55 -11.24 -21.02
N ILE A 96 10.04 -11.59 -22.17
CA ILE A 96 10.83 -10.73 -23.04
C ILE A 96 9.90 -10.13 -24.08
N VAL A 97 9.78 -8.81 -24.08
CA VAL A 97 8.97 -8.06 -25.04
C VAL A 97 9.86 -7.40 -26.10
N PRO A 98 9.34 -7.10 -27.30
CA PRO A 98 10.06 -6.33 -28.30
C PRO A 98 10.52 -4.96 -27.76
N PRO A 99 11.70 -4.44 -28.16
CA PRO A 99 12.25 -3.18 -27.63
C PRO A 99 11.30 -1.99 -27.76
N HIS A 100 10.59 -1.88 -28.87
CA HIS A 100 9.65 -0.78 -29.11
C HIS A 100 8.42 -0.80 -28.16
N LEU A 101 8.02 -1.98 -27.67
CA LEU A 101 7.01 -2.12 -26.63
C LEU A 101 7.59 -1.79 -25.25
N GLY A 102 8.83 -2.20 -24.98
CA GLY A 102 9.53 -1.92 -23.74
C GLY A 102 9.59 -0.43 -23.42
N THR A 103 10.01 0.38 -24.40
CA THR A 103 10.07 1.86 -24.27
C THR A 103 8.70 2.49 -24.01
N LYS A 104 7.64 2.00 -24.66
CA LYS A 104 6.26 2.45 -24.42
C LYS A 104 5.78 2.07 -23.02
N MET A 105 6.09 0.85 -22.57
CA MET A 105 5.70 0.36 -21.25
C MET A 105 6.38 1.14 -20.11
N ILE A 106 7.62 1.60 -20.27
CA ILE A 106 8.27 2.47 -19.29
C ILE A 106 7.42 3.73 -19.02
N ASN A 107 6.82 4.30 -20.06
CA ASN A 107 5.95 5.47 -19.95
C ASN A 107 4.56 5.13 -19.37
N LEU A 108 4.08 3.90 -19.54
CA LEU A 108 2.80 3.42 -19.02
C LEU A 108 2.95 2.86 -17.59
N ASN A 109 4.11 2.29 -17.25
CA ASN A 109 4.47 1.80 -15.91
C ASN A 109 4.88 2.94 -14.96
N ILE A 110 4.24 4.09 -15.07
CA ILE A 110 3.91 4.86 -13.89
C ILE A 110 2.90 3.97 -13.16
N GLU A 111 3.39 2.90 -12.51
CA GLU A 111 2.61 2.09 -11.61
C GLU A 111 1.90 3.08 -10.69
N LYS A 112 0.61 3.21 -10.89
CA LYS A 112 -0.27 3.87 -9.96
C LYS A 112 -0.11 3.06 -8.69
N GLN A 113 0.72 3.54 -7.76
CA GLN A 113 0.73 2.90 -6.44
C GLN A 113 -0.72 2.84 -6.00
N PRO A 114 -1.23 1.66 -5.61
CA PRO A 114 -2.60 1.54 -5.17
C PRO A 114 -2.82 2.61 -4.10
N ASN A 115 -3.84 3.42 -4.29
CA ASN A 115 -4.19 4.45 -3.32
C ASN A 115 -4.65 3.78 -2.02
N ILE A 116 -4.71 4.53 -0.95
CA ILE A 116 -5.06 3.99 0.37
C ILE A 116 -6.43 3.29 0.39
N ARG A 117 -7.38 3.74 -0.44
CA ARG A 117 -8.70 3.10 -0.58
C ARG A 117 -8.59 1.72 -1.22
N GLU A 118 -7.77 1.59 -2.27
CA GLU A 118 -7.53 0.31 -2.94
C GLU A 118 -6.84 -0.67 -1.98
N LYS A 119 -5.84 -0.24 -1.23
CA LYS A 119 -5.17 -1.05 -0.20
C LYS A 119 -6.14 -1.49 0.91
N ALA A 120 -6.95 -0.57 1.41
CA ALA A 120 -7.96 -0.84 2.42
C ALA A 120 -9.04 -1.81 1.91
N TYR A 121 -9.44 -1.71 0.63
CA TYR A 121 -10.38 -2.63 0.01
C TYR A 121 -9.80 -4.05 -0.08
N VAL A 122 -8.55 -4.19 -0.50
CA VAL A 122 -7.87 -5.50 -0.56
C VAL A 122 -7.74 -6.09 0.84
N ALA A 123 -7.30 -5.29 1.82
CA ALA A 123 -7.15 -5.73 3.20
C ALA A 123 -8.48 -6.21 3.81
N TYR A 124 -9.57 -5.47 3.57
CA TYR A 124 -10.91 -5.85 4.02
C TYR A 124 -11.38 -7.19 3.42
N ASN A 125 -11.18 -7.39 2.13
CA ASN A 125 -11.60 -8.63 1.47
C ASN A 125 -10.78 -9.84 1.93
N LEU A 126 -9.46 -9.69 2.07
CA LEU A 126 -8.60 -10.75 2.61
C LEU A 126 -8.96 -11.08 4.06
N TYR A 127 -9.17 -10.05 4.89
CA TYR A 127 -9.62 -10.22 6.26
C TYR A 127 -10.96 -10.96 6.34
N SER A 128 -11.93 -10.57 5.52
CA SER A 128 -13.26 -11.19 5.45
C SER A 128 -13.18 -12.66 5.01
N TYR A 129 -12.35 -12.95 4.03
CA TYR A 129 -12.11 -14.31 3.58
C TYR A 129 -11.50 -15.18 4.69
N LEU A 130 -10.46 -14.69 5.38
CA LEU A 130 -9.84 -15.41 6.49
C LEU A 130 -10.80 -15.60 7.67
N LEU A 131 -11.65 -14.61 7.93
CA LEU A 131 -12.68 -14.68 8.96
C LEU A 131 -13.73 -15.78 8.66
N GLU A 132 -14.12 -15.96 7.39
CA GLU A 132 -15.04 -17.02 6.97
C GLU A 132 -14.41 -18.41 7.08
N GLU A 133 -13.15 -18.55 6.65
CA GLU A 133 -12.45 -19.83 6.62
C GLU A 133 -11.90 -20.25 8.00
N LYS A 134 -11.42 -19.28 8.78
CA LYS A 134 -10.66 -19.51 10.03
C LYS A 134 -11.05 -18.50 11.13
N PRO A 135 -12.30 -18.47 11.60
CA PRO A 135 -12.79 -17.45 12.54
C PRO A 135 -12.03 -17.40 13.88
N ASP A 136 -11.46 -18.52 14.29
CA ASP A 136 -10.71 -18.65 15.56
C ASP A 136 -9.22 -18.35 15.41
N LEU A 137 -8.72 -18.09 14.17
CA LEU A 137 -7.35 -17.65 13.93
C LEU A 137 -7.12 -16.29 14.61
N LYS A 138 -5.98 -16.10 15.25
CA LYS A 138 -5.61 -14.79 15.82
C LYS A 138 -5.33 -13.78 14.71
N GLU A 139 -5.79 -12.55 14.88
CA GLU A 139 -5.47 -11.47 13.92
C GLU A 139 -3.97 -11.16 13.88
N SER A 140 -3.25 -11.37 15.00
CA SER A 140 -1.79 -11.25 15.09
C SER A 140 -1.02 -12.48 14.59
N ASP A 141 -1.71 -13.47 14.00
CA ASP A 141 -1.05 -14.65 13.40
C ASP A 141 -0.31 -14.25 12.13
N SER A 142 0.80 -14.92 11.88
CA SER A 142 1.65 -14.66 10.70
C SER A 142 0.89 -14.78 9.37
N GLU A 143 -0.11 -15.66 9.29
CA GLU A 143 -0.93 -15.84 8.09
C GLU A 143 -1.74 -14.56 7.78
N VAL A 144 -2.24 -13.86 8.79
CA VAL A 144 -2.96 -12.58 8.63
C VAL A 144 -1.97 -11.46 8.31
N GLU A 145 -0.86 -11.37 9.07
CA GLU A 145 0.18 -10.35 8.86
C GLU A 145 0.81 -10.42 7.46
N GLU A 146 0.93 -11.62 6.90
CA GLU A 146 1.45 -11.82 5.54
C GLU A 146 0.43 -11.51 4.45
N SER A 147 -0.86 -11.69 4.75
CA SER A 147 -1.95 -11.43 3.82
C SER A 147 -2.30 -9.94 3.74
N VAL A 148 -2.19 -9.22 4.85
CA VAL A 148 -2.52 -7.80 4.96
C VAL A 148 -1.24 -7.00 5.20
N GLU A 149 -0.94 -6.07 4.33
CA GLU A 149 0.30 -5.27 4.36
C GLU A 149 0.50 -4.53 5.70
N LEU A 150 -0.58 -3.91 6.21
CA LEU A 150 -0.56 -3.12 7.45
C LEU A 150 -1.92 -3.21 8.15
N PRO A 151 -1.96 -3.32 9.49
CA PRO A 151 -3.19 -3.56 10.24
C PRO A 151 -4.24 -2.47 10.08
N TYR A 152 -3.82 -1.21 9.98
CA TYR A 152 -4.75 -0.09 9.82
C TYR A 152 -5.50 -0.09 8.49
N PHE A 153 -5.06 -0.82 7.46
CA PHE A 153 -5.86 -1.00 6.25
C PHE A 153 -7.12 -1.82 6.49
N ILE A 154 -7.13 -2.72 7.50
CA ILE A 154 -8.33 -3.44 7.90
C ILE A 154 -9.36 -2.44 8.45
N THR A 155 -8.95 -1.59 9.40
CA THR A 155 -9.82 -0.57 10.01
C THR A 155 -10.34 0.43 8.98
N LEU A 156 -9.47 0.93 8.09
CA LEU A 156 -9.88 1.79 6.98
C LEU A 156 -10.83 1.06 6.01
N GLY A 157 -10.63 -0.24 5.79
CA GLY A 157 -11.52 -1.06 4.99
C GLY A 157 -12.95 -1.07 5.56
N PHE A 158 -13.10 -1.32 6.86
CA PHE A 158 -14.39 -1.22 7.54
C PHE A 158 -15.02 0.17 7.44
N ALA A 159 -14.21 1.24 7.52
CA ALA A 159 -14.69 2.61 7.34
C ALA A 159 -15.22 2.86 5.91
N TYR A 160 -14.49 2.43 4.88
CA TYR A 160 -14.92 2.55 3.48
C TYR A 160 -16.15 1.71 3.15
N GLN A 161 -16.39 0.58 3.82
CA GLN A 161 -17.64 -0.18 3.68
C GLN A 161 -18.84 0.59 4.21
N LYS A 162 -18.66 1.43 5.22
CA LYS A 162 -19.74 2.27 5.77
C LYS A 162 -20.00 3.53 4.95
N VAL A 163 -18.93 4.17 4.47
CA VAL A 163 -19.02 5.44 3.73
C VAL A 163 -18.08 5.41 2.53
N GLU A 164 -18.65 5.30 1.35
CA GLU A 164 -17.87 5.21 0.10
C GLU A 164 -16.93 6.42 -0.13
N LYS A 165 -17.38 7.62 0.24
CA LYS A 165 -16.63 8.88 0.08
C LYS A 165 -15.82 9.25 1.32
N PHE A 166 -15.45 8.28 2.15
CA PHE A 166 -14.58 8.49 3.30
C PHE A 166 -13.18 8.96 2.89
N HIS A 167 -12.61 9.89 3.65
CA HIS A 167 -11.31 10.51 3.33
C HIS A 167 -10.13 9.84 4.07
N GLY A 168 -9.97 8.53 3.92
CA GLY A 168 -8.99 7.72 4.66
C GLY A 168 -7.53 8.20 4.58
N SER A 169 -7.13 8.81 3.47
CA SER A 169 -5.76 9.34 3.33
C SER A 169 -5.42 10.48 4.30
N ALA A 170 -6.42 11.18 4.82
CA ALA A 170 -6.20 12.22 5.82
C ALA A 170 -5.89 11.63 7.21
N PHE A 171 -6.34 10.41 7.48
CA PHE A 171 -6.14 9.69 8.74
C PHE A 171 -4.85 8.89 8.79
N GLU A 172 -4.26 8.55 7.63
CA GLU A 172 -3.08 7.67 7.55
C GLU A 172 -1.90 8.09 8.45
N PRO A 173 -1.52 9.39 8.55
CA PRO A 173 -0.40 9.81 9.40
C PRO A 173 -0.63 9.58 10.90
N ILE A 174 -1.87 9.41 11.33
CA ILE A 174 -2.26 9.18 12.72
C ILE A 174 -2.46 7.67 12.95
N ILE A 175 -3.34 7.05 12.16
CA ILE A 175 -3.74 5.65 12.34
C ILE A 175 -2.55 4.69 12.23
N SER A 176 -1.59 4.99 11.36
CA SER A 176 -0.36 4.19 11.20
C SER A 176 0.54 4.16 12.44
N LYS A 177 0.30 5.04 13.43
CA LYS A 177 1.06 5.13 14.66
C LYS A 177 0.38 4.48 15.86
N CYS A 178 -0.91 4.13 15.75
CA CYS A 178 -1.69 3.64 16.88
C CYS A 178 -2.55 2.41 16.58
N ASP A 179 -2.70 2.01 15.32
CA ASP A 179 -3.49 0.84 14.97
C ASP A 179 -2.57 -0.34 14.65
N ASN A 180 -2.59 -1.35 15.54
CA ASN A 180 -1.78 -2.55 15.46
C ASN A 180 -2.67 -3.77 15.22
N TYR A 181 -2.07 -4.93 14.89
CA TYR A 181 -2.76 -6.20 14.90
C TYR A 181 -3.23 -6.53 16.33
N LEU A 182 -4.44 -7.09 16.44
CA LEU A 182 -5.05 -7.43 17.71
C LEU A 182 -4.69 -8.87 18.11
N ASP A 183 -4.31 -9.09 19.35
CA ASP A 183 -4.07 -10.45 19.88
C ASP A 183 -5.37 -11.14 20.31
N LEU A 184 -6.33 -11.19 19.37
CA LEU A 184 -7.67 -11.72 19.51
C LEU A 184 -8.01 -12.60 18.30
N SER A 185 -8.99 -13.50 18.45
CA SER A 185 -9.52 -14.24 17.29
C SER A 185 -10.08 -13.25 16.25
N LEU A 186 -10.06 -13.62 14.96
CA LEU A 186 -10.62 -12.79 13.89
C LEU A 186 -12.08 -12.40 14.15
N LYS A 187 -12.84 -13.34 14.77
CA LYS A 187 -14.22 -13.12 15.15
C LYS A 187 -14.38 -12.01 16.19
N GLU A 188 -13.54 -11.99 17.23
CA GLU A 188 -13.54 -10.96 18.28
C GLU A 188 -12.95 -9.64 17.77
N ALA A 189 -11.84 -9.74 17.02
CA ALA A 189 -11.16 -8.59 16.42
C ALA A 189 -12.08 -7.83 15.46
N LYS A 190 -12.96 -8.51 14.71
CA LYS A 190 -13.93 -7.89 13.81
C LYS A 190 -14.77 -6.83 14.50
N GLU A 191 -15.31 -7.11 15.69
CA GLU A 191 -16.15 -6.16 16.42
C GLU A 191 -15.38 -4.89 16.77
N ILE A 192 -14.11 -5.02 17.16
CA ILE A 192 -13.23 -3.90 17.45
C ILE A 192 -12.95 -3.12 16.17
N ARG A 193 -12.61 -3.79 15.07
CA ARG A 193 -12.36 -3.16 13.76
C ARG A 193 -13.58 -2.39 13.25
N GLU A 194 -14.77 -2.94 13.41
CA GLU A 194 -16.03 -2.26 13.06
C GLU A 194 -16.28 -1.01 13.91
N LYS A 195 -16.00 -1.07 15.22
CA LYS A 195 -16.12 0.09 16.14
C LYS A 195 -15.09 1.16 15.76
N ARG A 196 -13.82 0.79 15.55
CA ARG A 196 -12.77 1.71 15.13
C ARG A 196 -13.09 2.36 13.78
N GLY A 197 -13.55 1.56 12.80
CA GLY A 197 -14.00 2.08 11.50
C GLY A 197 -15.16 3.07 11.63
N SER A 198 -16.10 2.82 12.55
CA SER A 198 -17.21 3.74 12.82
C SER A 198 -16.73 5.05 13.44
N LEU A 199 -15.83 4.98 14.41
CA LEU A 199 -15.29 6.15 15.10
C LEU A 199 -14.57 7.09 14.13
N ILE A 200 -13.71 6.56 13.24
CA ILE A 200 -13.02 7.40 12.25
C ILE A 200 -13.98 7.99 11.21
N VAL A 201 -15.07 7.30 10.85
CA VAL A 201 -16.13 7.86 9.99
C VAL A 201 -16.87 9.00 10.72
N GLU A 202 -17.19 8.84 12.00
CA GLU A 202 -17.79 9.91 12.80
C GLU A 202 -16.90 11.14 12.85
N ILE A 203 -15.59 10.96 13.09
CA ILE A 203 -14.61 12.04 13.09
C ILE A 203 -14.53 12.71 11.70
N ASP A 204 -14.55 11.95 10.60
CA ASP A 204 -14.55 12.51 9.25
C ASP A 204 -15.78 13.39 8.98
N ASN A 205 -16.94 13.01 9.51
CA ASN A 205 -18.16 13.82 9.44
C ASN A 205 -18.01 15.12 10.25
N ILE A 206 -17.45 15.06 11.46
CA ILE A 206 -17.17 16.26 12.27
C ILE A 206 -16.23 17.22 11.52
N VAL A 207 -15.16 16.69 10.93
CA VAL A 207 -14.23 17.50 10.12
C VAL A 207 -14.93 18.09 8.90
N THR A 208 -15.83 17.36 8.26
CA THR A 208 -16.62 17.86 7.13
C THR A 208 -17.52 19.04 7.55
N ASP A 209 -18.17 18.93 8.71
CA ASP A 209 -18.98 20.02 9.26
C ASP A 209 -18.15 21.26 9.60
N LEU A 210 -16.95 21.06 10.15
CA LEU A 210 -16.01 22.17 10.42
C LEU A 210 -15.59 22.87 9.14
N ILE A 211 -15.25 22.13 8.08
CA ILE A 211 -14.91 22.68 6.77
C ILE A 211 -16.08 23.48 6.18
N ASN A 212 -17.32 23.00 6.34
CA ASN A 212 -18.50 23.74 5.89
C ASN A 212 -18.67 25.05 6.66
N LYS A 213 -18.48 25.05 7.98
CA LYS A 213 -18.50 26.27 8.81
C LYS A 213 -17.38 27.24 8.44
N MET A 214 -16.18 26.73 8.08
CA MET A 214 -15.10 27.58 7.56
C MET A 214 -15.49 28.26 6.25
N LYS A 215 -16.16 27.53 5.34
CA LYS A 215 -16.70 28.07 4.08
C LYS A 215 -17.71 29.19 4.33
N GLU A 216 -18.68 28.97 5.23
CA GLU A 216 -19.72 29.96 5.58
C GLU A 216 -19.14 31.25 6.14
N ARG A 217 -17.94 31.17 6.73
CA ARG A 217 -17.21 32.30 7.30
C ARG A 217 -16.18 32.91 6.34
N GLU A 218 -16.15 32.46 5.11
CA GLU A 218 -15.19 32.93 4.10
C GLU A 218 -13.72 32.76 4.51
N LEU A 219 -13.43 31.79 5.39
CA LEU A 219 -12.06 31.48 5.78
C LEU A 219 -11.30 30.82 4.60
N PRO A 220 -9.99 31.06 4.46
CA PRO A 220 -9.23 30.48 3.37
C PRO A 220 -9.22 28.95 3.45
N LEU A 221 -9.62 28.31 2.36
CA LEU A 221 -9.62 26.86 2.20
C LEU A 221 -8.65 26.45 1.11
N HIS A 222 -7.93 25.37 1.34
CA HIS A 222 -7.05 24.74 0.35
C HIS A 222 -7.32 23.23 0.30
N PRO A 223 -6.84 22.52 -0.74
CA PRO A 223 -7.18 21.09 -0.93
C PRO A 223 -6.78 20.17 0.22
N PHE A 224 -5.83 20.56 1.07
CA PHE A 224 -5.31 19.77 2.19
C PHE A 224 -5.91 20.15 3.55
N ILE A 225 -6.88 21.07 3.61
CA ILE A 225 -7.45 21.59 4.87
C ILE A 225 -7.92 20.49 5.85
N ARG A 226 -8.47 19.39 5.34
CA ARG A 226 -8.87 18.24 6.16
C ARG A 226 -7.68 17.62 6.90
N LYS A 227 -6.57 17.45 6.20
CA LYS A 227 -5.33 16.92 6.78
C LYS A 227 -4.76 17.87 7.83
N ASP A 228 -4.85 19.17 7.60
CA ASP A 228 -4.37 20.18 8.54
C ASP A 228 -5.22 20.22 9.81
N ILE A 229 -6.55 20.15 9.69
CA ILE A 229 -7.44 20.03 10.85
C ILE A 229 -7.06 18.81 11.69
N LEU A 230 -6.94 17.63 11.08
CA LEU A 230 -6.55 16.40 11.78
C LEU A 230 -5.13 16.48 12.35
N SER A 231 -4.20 17.10 11.64
CA SER A 231 -2.84 17.33 12.14
C SER A 231 -2.83 18.26 13.35
N HIS A 232 -3.67 19.28 13.34
CA HIS A 232 -3.77 20.25 14.42
C HIS A 232 -4.20 19.60 15.74
N VAL A 233 -5.19 18.73 15.71
CA VAL A 233 -5.72 18.01 16.90
C VAL A 233 -5.02 16.69 17.18
N ASN A 234 -3.98 16.34 16.44
CA ASN A 234 -3.28 15.05 16.58
C ASN A 234 -2.42 15.01 17.86
N PRO A 235 -2.72 14.16 18.87
CA PRO A 235 -1.92 14.04 20.07
C PRO A 235 -0.55 13.38 19.83
N LEU A 236 -0.38 12.68 18.69
CA LEU A 236 0.84 11.98 18.32
C LEU A 236 1.80 12.86 17.48
N LYS A 237 1.76 14.19 17.66
CA LYS A 237 2.73 15.10 17.03
C LYS A 237 4.16 14.77 17.47
N GLY A 238 5.08 14.73 16.52
CA GLY A 238 6.50 14.49 16.75
C GLY A 238 6.99 13.10 16.30
N ARG A 239 8.31 13.00 16.19
CA ARG A 239 8.98 11.80 15.67
C ARG A 239 8.90 10.67 16.68
N GLY A 240 8.46 9.48 16.24
CA GLY A 240 8.48 8.26 17.07
C GLY A 240 7.37 8.14 18.10
N LYS A 241 6.44 9.12 18.23
CA LYS A 241 5.30 8.98 19.14
C LYS A 241 4.35 7.91 18.62
N ARG A 242 3.89 7.04 19.50
CA ARG A 242 2.86 6.03 19.30
C ARG A 242 1.84 6.14 20.42
N GLY A 243 0.66 5.55 20.26
CA GLY A 243 -0.41 5.54 21.26
C GLY A 243 -1.36 4.37 21.01
N GLU A 244 -2.34 4.21 21.90
CA GLU A 244 -3.43 3.26 21.71
C GLU A 244 -4.52 3.91 20.87
N PHE A 245 -5.12 3.13 19.96
CA PHE A 245 -6.08 3.64 18.98
C PHE A 245 -7.25 4.39 19.64
N ASP A 246 -7.89 3.75 20.62
CA ASP A 246 -9.10 4.28 21.21
C ASP A 246 -8.82 5.58 21.97
N GLU A 247 -7.72 5.66 22.74
CA GLU A 247 -7.30 6.89 23.43
C GLU A 247 -7.01 8.04 22.47
N VAL A 248 -6.31 7.75 21.38
CA VAL A 248 -5.90 8.74 20.36
C VAL A 248 -7.11 9.30 19.64
N PHE A 249 -8.01 8.44 19.18
CA PHE A 249 -9.14 8.88 18.36
C PHE A 249 -10.29 9.47 19.17
N GLU A 250 -10.52 9.02 20.42
CA GLU A 250 -11.45 9.71 21.33
C GLU A 250 -10.94 11.10 21.69
N SER A 251 -9.66 11.27 22.00
CA SER A 251 -9.06 12.59 22.23
C SER A 251 -9.22 13.53 21.04
N ILE A 252 -8.98 13.04 19.82
CA ILE A 252 -9.20 13.81 18.57
C ILE A 252 -10.66 14.23 18.45
N LYS A 253 -11.59 13.31 18.69
CA LYS A 253 -13.03 13.57 18.61
C LYS A 253 -13.46 14.65 19.61
N GLU A 254 -13.05 14.53 20.87
CA GLU A 254 -13.37 15.51 21.92
C GLU A 254 -12.86 16.91 21.57
N GLU A 255 -11.63 17.00 21.07
CA GLU A 255 -11.05 18.29 20.67
C GLU A 255 -11.80 18.87 19.48
N LEU A 256 -12.11 18.10 18.43
CA LEU A 256 -12.91 18.56 17.30
C LEU A 256 -14.32 19.03 17.68
N ILE A 257 -14.98 18.35 18.64
CA ILE A 257 -16.27 18.80 19.19
C ILE A 257 -16.14 20.17 19.88
N THR A 258 -15.00 20.45 20.51
CA THR A 258 -14.72 21.75 21.11
C THR A 258 -14.65 22.85 20.04
N TYR A 259 -14.05 22.56 18.87
CA TYR A 259 -14.06 23.48 17.72
C TYR A 259 -15.45 23.66 17.12
N GLN A 260 -16.28 22.61 17.09
CA GLN A 260 -17.68 22.75 16.64
C GLN A 260 -18.49 23.71 17.52
N LYS A 261 -18.26 23.68 18.84
CA LYS A 261 -18.95 24.55 19.83
C LYS A 261 -18.41 25.97 19.83
N ASN A 262 -17.12 26.15 19.47
CA ASN A 262 -16.43 27.45 19.47
C ASN A 262 -15.84 27.76 18.08
N PRO A 263 -16.69 28.10 17.09
CA PRO A 263 -16.22 28.29 15.72
C PRO A 263 -15.22 29.44 15.51
N GLN A 264 -15.07 30.35 16.48
CA GLN A 264 -14.04 31.41 16.44
C GLN A 264 -12.62 30.80 16.50
N LYS A 265 -12.45 29.66 17.15
CA LYS A 265 -11.18 28.93 17.20
C LYS A 265 -10.75 28.31 15.86
N LEU A 266 -11.65 28.26 14.86
CA LEU A 266 -11.31 27.75 13.52
C LEU A 266 -10.23 28.61 12.83
N GLU A 267 -10.08 29.86 13.23
CA GLU A 267 -9.04 30.77 12.74
C GLU A 267 -7.62 30.36 13.24
N GLU A 268 -7.54 29.56 14.32
CA GLU A 268 -6.29 29.02 14.85
C GLU A 268 -5.74 27.88 13.98
N ILE A 269 -6.62 27.22 13.20
CA ILE A 269 -6.22 26.17 12.25
C ILE A 269 -5.66 26.84 10.99
N ARG A 270 -4.48 27.43 11.12
CA ARG A 270 -3.72 27.93 9.97
C ARG A 270 -2.87 26.80 9.41
N SER A 271 -2.77 26.74 8.08
CA SER A 271 -1.72 25.98 7.43
C SER A 271 -0.37 26.43 8.03
N GLU A 272 0.36 25.52 8.65
CA GLU A 272 1.78 25.72 8.89
C GLU A 272 2.39 25.92 7.50
N GLU A 273 2.65 27.15 7.13
CA GLU A 273 3.42 27.48 5.94
C GLU A 273 4.73 26.69 6.07
N VAL A 274 4.96 25.83 5.10
CA VAL A 274 6.21 25.11 4.93
C VAL A 274 7.28 26.19 4.69
N VAL A 275 8.06 26.48 5.74
CA VAL A 275 9.32 27.21 5.62
C VAL A 275 10.40 26.25 5.16
#